data_3a13cce15959bf41f8b9dbd1b22a4e09
#
_entry.id   3a13cce15959bf41f8b9dbd1b22a4e09
#
_cell.length_a   1.000
_cell.length_b   1.000
_cell.length_c   1.000
_cell.angle_alpha   90.00
_cell.angle_beta   90.00
_cell.angle_gamma   90.00
#
_symmetry.space_group_name_H-M   'P 1'
#
loop_
_entity.id
_entity.type
_entity.pdbx_description
1 polymer ?
#
loop_
_entity_poly.entity_id
_entity_poly.type
_entity_poly.pdbx_seq_one_letter_code
_entity_poly.pdbx_strand_id
1 'polypeptide(L)'
;MKRFFAIALIALIVFSSCGSNSVMEPKRVVLADTAQGEYGTGAEIDPAISLVGSRQLLSPEQSESEPAKTVTIQGKEYTGKHHSVYLSPFYNGDCDEYKCDFESGTLYFFIDRTYGEVVYYYFMYNDATKGEMTYEACRNIADSALKEANVSGEYIHDSFNERDYADSFGCYEYVYYRIMDGFAVFDMIKISVSSENGQIVRYILADNHMFDGIERISYDEASCKKAVEDYAADYADKLSANGKKCEYEIAAAYFARLKDGSCGVIYYVYFKQYAGAEAPDRYNMAIKLFVELE
;
A
#
# COMPACT_ATOMS: atom_id res chain seq x y z
N MET A 1 -41.77 50.07 -25.79
CA MET A 1 -40.48 49.87 -25.14
C MET A 1 -40.68 48.95 -23.95
N LYS A 2 -40.40 47.64 -24.13
CA LYS A 2 -40.48 46.66 -23.05
C LYS A 2 -39.06 46.11 -22.84
N ARG A 3 -38.48 46.39 -21.66
CA ARG A 3 -37.16 45.89 -21.25
C ARG A 3 -37.34 44.47 -20.71
N PHE A 4 -36.71 43.49 -21.34
CA PHE A 4 -36.54 42.16 -20.81
C PHE A 4 -35.31 42.13 -19.89
N PHE A 5 -35.54 41.85 -18.62
CA PHE A 5 -34.45 41.47 -17.69
C PHE A 5 -34.20 39.99 -17.85
N ALA A 6 -33.02 39.65 -18.34
CA ALA A 6 -32.51 38.29 -18.29
C ALA A 6 -31.88 38.04 -16.91
N ILE A 7 -32.52 37.21 -16.11
CA ILE A 7 -31.96 36.71 -14.85
C ILE A 7 -31.02 35.57 -15.21
N ALA A 8 -29.69 35.81 -15.15
CA ALA A 8 -28.71 34.77 -15.22
C ALA A 8 -28.68 33.99 -13.89
N LEU A 9 -29.21 32.77 -13.93
CA LEU A 9 -29.08 31.83 -12.80
C LEU A 9 -27.68 31.28 -12.80
N ILE A 10 -26.80 31.85 -11.97
CA ILE A 10 -25.47 31.26 -11.71
C ILE A 10 -25.71 30.08 -10.77
N ALA A 11 -25.66 28.88 -11.32
CA ALA A 11 -25.54 27.67 -10.52
C ALA A 11 -24.17 27.66 -9.84
N LEU A 12 -24.12 28.01 -8.57
CA LEU A 12 -22.98 27.74 -7.70
C LEU A 12 -22.91 26.21 -7.55
N ILE A 13 -22.03 25.59 -8.32
CA ILE A 13 -21.55 24.25 -8.03
C ILE A 13 -20.63 24.43 -6.83
N VAL A 14 -21.15 24.14 -5.65
CA VAL A 14 -20.35 24.01 -4.44
C VAL A 14 -19.55 22.72 -4.62
N PHE A 15 -18.35 22.85 -5.16
CA PHE A 15 -17.33 21.84 -4.92
C PHE A 15 -17.06 21.90 -3.42
N SER A 16 -17.57 20.94 -2.67
CA SER A 16 -17.08 20.64 -1.34
C SER A 16 -15.65 20.10 -1.51
N SER A 17 -14.71 21.03 -1.77
CA SER A 17 -13.30 20.75 -1.53
C SER A 17 -13.18 20.42 -0.05
N CYS A 18 -12.43 19.37 0.30
CA CYS A 18 -11.94 19.12 1.65
C CYS A 18 -10.97 20.24 2.11
N GLY A 19 -11.38 21.47 1.93
CA GLY A 19 -10.66 22.70 2.27
C GLY A 19 -11.27 23.44 3.45
N SER A 20 -11.96 22.75 4.36
CA SER A 20 -12.32 23.32 5.66
C SER A 20 -11.17 23.09 6.63
N ASN A 21 -10.81 24.13 7.41
CA ASN A 21 -9.87 24.03 8.53
C ASN A 21 -10.39 23.16 9.70
N SER A 22 -11.36 22.27 9.44
CA SER A 22 -11.92 21.35 10.44
C SER A 22 -11.02 20.13 10.56
N VAL A 23 -10.74 19.76 11.79
CA VAL A 23 -10.09 18.49 12.13
C VAL A 23 -11.10 17.38 11.81
N MET A 24 -10.70 16.39 11.01
CA MET A 24 -11.55 15.24 10.71
C MET A 24 -11.68 14.34 11.93
N GLU A 25 -12.88 13.86 12.21
CA GLU A 25 -13.19 12.99 13.35
C GLU A 25 -13.39 11.54 12.89
N PRO A 26 -13.12 10.55 13.76
CA PRO A 26 -13.41 9.16 13.45
C PRO A 26 -14.92 8.90 13.35
N LYS A 27 -15.38 8.42 12.20
CA LYS A 27 -16.77 8.07 11.95
C LYS A 27 -17.08 6.63 12.34
N ARG A 28 -16.23 5.70 11.91
CA ARG A 28 -16.34 4.28 12.23
C ARG A 28 -15.01 3.55 12.06
N VAL A 29 -14.87 2.43 12.76
CA VAL A 29 -13.75 1.49 12.60
C VAL A 29 -14.26 0.22 11.95
N VAL A 30 -13.57 -0.25 10.92
CA VAL A 30 -13.92 -1.48 10.20
C VAL A 30 -12.71 -2.38 10.02
N LEU A 31 -12.95 -3.69 9.98
CA LEU A 31 -11.95 -4.67 9.59
C LEU A 31 -11.75 -4.59 8.08
N ALA A 32 -10.58 -4.16 7.65
CA ALA A 32 -10.28 -3.90 6.23
C ALA A 32 -9.43 -4.99 5.57
N ASP A 33 -8.61 -5.69 6.35
CA ASP A 33 -7.78 -6.79 5.86
C ASP A 33 -7.37 -7.70 7.02
N THR A 34 -7.19 -9.00 6.73
CA THR A 34 -6.59 -9.98 7.64
C THR A 34 -5.38 -10.61 6.98
N ALA A 35 -4.23 -10.61 7.64
CA ALA A 35 -3.10 -11.38 7.16
C ALA A 35 -3.50 -12.87 7.13
N GLN A 36 -3.39 -13.48 5.97
CA GLN A 36 -3.56 -14.92 5.80
C GLN A 36 -2.36 -15.62 6.44
N GLY A 37 -2.46 -15.93 7.74
CA GLY A 37 -1.60 -16.88 8.41
C GLY A 37 -2.33 -18.20 8.60
N GLU A 38 -1.66 -19.22 9.14
CA GLU A 38 -2.25 -20.55 9.47
C GLU A 38 -3.50 -20.49 10.35
N TYR A 39 -3.85 -19.31 10.83
CA TYR A 39 -4.98 -19.02 11.71
C TYR A 39 -5.91 -17.99 11.07
N GLY A 40 -6.51 -18.35 9.94
CA GLY A 40 -7.60 -17.56 9.37
C GLY A 40 -8.63 -17.25 10.45
N THR A 41 -8.88 -15.99 10.70
CA THR A 41 -9.71 -15.54 11.83
C THR A 41 -11.19 -15.84 11.66
N GLY A 42 -11.62 -16.22 10.46
CA GLY A 42 -13.03 -16.34 10.10
C GLY A 42 -13.81 -15.02 10.24
N ALA A 43 -13.13 -13.91 10.54
CA ALA A 43 -13.76 -12.61 10.63
C ALA A 43 -14.13 -12.13 9.22
N GLU A 44 -15.35 -11.67 9.07
CA GLU A 44 -15.84 -11.11 7.82
C GLU A 44 -15.22 -9.73 7.61
N ILE A 45 -14.48 -9.58 6.49
CA ILE A 45 -13.93 -8.29 6.05
C ILE A 45 -15.08 -7.47 5.46
N ASP A 46 -15.16 -6.19 5.81
CA ASP A 46 -16.13 -5.28 5.18
C ASP A 46 -15.79 -5.14 3.68
N PRO A 47 -16.62 -5.66 2.77
CA PRO A 47 -16.32 -5.65 1.34
C PRO A 47 -16.29 -4.23 0.75
N ALA A 48 -16.92 -3.26 1.42
CA ALA A 48 -16.92 -1.86 0.98
C ALA A 48 -15.59 -1.16 1.24
N ILE A 49 -14.78 -1.70 2.17
CA ILE A 49 -13.51 -1.08 2.59
C ILE A 49 -12.37 -2.12 2.57
N SER A 50 -12.50 -3.20 1.81
CA SER A 50 -11.40 -4.15 1.65
C SER A 50 -10.17 -3.45 1.06
N LEU A 51 -9.05 -3.49 1.79
CA LEU A 51 -7.77 -2.94 1.34
C LEU A 51 -6.98 -3.90 0.44
N VAL A 52 -7.56 -5.05 0.13
CA VAL A 52 -6.97 -6.03 -0.78
C VAL A 52 -7.44 -5.73 -2.19
N GLY A 53 -6.50 -5.32 -3.04
CA GLY A 53 -6.74 -5.16 -4.47
C GLY A 53 -7.07 -6.50 -5.14
N SER A 54 -7.72 -6.46 -6.28
CA SER A 54 -8.04 -7.64 -7.07
C SER A 54 -7.20 -7.72 -8.33
N ARG A 55 -6.55 -8.87 -8.57
CA ARG A 55 -5.83 -9.16 -9.81
C ARG A 55 -6.73 -9.98 -10.73
N GLN A 56 -6.98 -9.47 -11.92
CA GLN A 56 -7.74 -10.16 -12.95
C GLN A 56 -6.79 -10.60 -14.06
N LEU A 57 -6.56 -11.92 -14.15
CA LEU A 57 -5.81 -12.48 -15.27
C LEU A 57 -6.63 -12.36 -16.54
N LEU A 58 -5.99 -11.91 -17.61
CA LEU A 58 -6.62 -11.81 -18.92
C LEU A 58 -6.63 -13.17 -19.61
N SER A 59 -7.68 -13.43 -20.42
CA SER A 59 -7.64 -14.53 -21.35
C SER A 59 -6.59 -14.29 -22.43
N PRO A 60 -6.05 -15.33 -23.09
CA PRO A 60 -5.09 -15.16 -24.18
C PRO A 60 -5.59 -14.21 -25.28
N GLU A 61 -6.87 -14.28 -25.62
CA GLU A 61 -7.51 -13.42 -26.62
C GLU A 61 -7.53 -11.94 -26.19
N GLN A 62 -7.79 -11.66 -24.90
CA GLN A 62 -7.75 -10.31 -24.34
C GLN A 62 -6.33 -9.76 -24.30
N SER A 63 -5.34 -10.58 -23.91
CA SER A 63 -3.95 -10.15 -23.84
C SER A 63 -3.33 -9.91 -25.23
N GLU A 64 -3.82 -10.60 -26.28
CA GLU A 64 -3.39 -10.38 -27.66
C GLU A 64 -4.01 -9.12 -28.29
N SER A 65 -5.16 -8.65 -27.77
CA SER A 65 -5.81 -7.42 -28.25
C SER A 65 -5.14 -6.14 -27.78
N GLU A 66 -4.40 -6.20 -26.67
CA GLU A 66 -3.70 -5.06 -26.11
C GLU A 66 -2.27 -4.95 -26.66
N PRO A 67 -1.82 -3.75 -27.05
CA PRO A 67 -0.48 -3.58 -27.61
C PRO A 67 0.58 -3.85 -26.54
N ALA A 68 1.67 -4.51 -26.95
CA ALA A 68 2.85 -4.64 -26.10
C ALA A 68 3.39 -3.25 -25.72
N LYS A 69 3.92 -3.13 -24.50
CA LYS A 69 4.51 -1.88 -24.00
C LYS A 69 6.02 -2.04 -23.84
N THR A 70 6.75 -0.98 -24.24
CA THR A 70 8.19 -0.88 -24.01
C THR A 70 8.44 0.14 -22.92
N VAL A 71 9.26 -0.24 -21.93
CA VAL A 71 9.66 0.59 -20.79
C VAL A 71 11.16 0.55 -20.61
N THR A 72 11.74 1.61 -20.07
CA THR A 72 13.15 1.63 -19.67
C THR A 72 13.26 1.47 -18.17
N ILE A 73 13.91 0.40 -17.72
CA ILE A 73 14.15 0.11 -16.31
C ILE A 73 15.65 -0.03 -16.10
N GLN A 74 16.21 0.77 -15.20
CA GLN A 74 17.65 0.82 -14.91
C GLN A 74 18.50 0.97 -16.19
N GLY A 75 18.05 1.84 -17.11
CA GLY A 75 18.77 2.14 -18.36
C GLY A 75 18.65 1.08 -19.46
N LYS A 76 17.89 0.01 -19.26
CA LYS A 76 17.66 -1.06 -20.24
C LYS A 76 16.20 -1.08 -20.69
N GLU A 77 15.96 -1.25 -21.98
CA GLU A 77 14.63 -1.36 -22.56
C GLU A 77 14.08 -2.80 -22.42
N TYR A 78 12.81 -2.89 -22.04
CA TYR A 78 12.05 -4.13 -21.95
C TYR A 78 10.71 -3.97 -22.63
N THR A 79 10.33 -4.94 -23.45
CA THR A 79 9.02 -4.97 -24.11
C THR A 79 8.21 -6.13 -23.54
N GLY A 80 7.11 -5.81 -22.85
CA GLY A 80 6.23 -6.79 -22.22
C GLY A 80 4.88 -6.89 -22.94
N LYS A 81 4.28 -8.08 -22.86
CA LYS A 81 2.89 -8.34 -23.27
C LYS A 81 1.97 -8.07 -22.10
N HIS A 82 0.77 -7.54 -22.38
CA HIS A 82 -0.25 -7.33 -21.37
C HIS A 82 -0.65 -8.66 -20.74
N HIS A 83 -0.64 -8.75 -19.41
CA HIS A 83 -0.81 -9.99 -18.67
C HIS A 83 -2.04 -10.00 -17.78
N SER A 84 -2.26 -8.94 -17.03
CA SER A 84 -3.38 -8.81 -16.11
C SER A 84 -3.74 -7.35 -15.84
N VAL A 85 -4.87 -7.16 -15.17
CA VAL A 85 -5.27 -5.86 -14.61
C VAL A 85 -5.28 -6.00 -13.09
N TYR A 86 -4.64 -5.07 -12.41
CA TYR A 86 -4.72 -4.92 -10.96
C TYR A 86 -5.65 -3.77 -10.61
N LEU A 87 -6.73 -4.07 -9.89
CA LEU A 87 -7.69 -3.08 -9.40
C LEU A 87 -7.37 -2.75 -7.95
N SER A 88 -6.95 -1.54 -7.71
CA SER A 88 -6.62 -1.04 -6.37
C SER A 88 -7.88 -0.63 -5.60
N PRO A 89 -7.93 -0.81 -4.28
CA PRO A 89 -8.95 -0.19 -3.43
C PRO A 89 -8.68 1.31 -3.20
N PHE A 90 -7.48 1.76 -3.50
CA PHE A 90 -7.06 3.14 -3.28
C PHE A 90 -7.33 4.02 -4.50
N TYR A 91 -7.39 5.33 -4.26
CA TYR A 91 -7.63 6.33 -5.29
C TYR A 91 -6.53 6.27 -6.38
N ASN A 92 -6.95 6.22 -7.64
CA ASN A 92 -6.08 6.16 -8.83
C ASN A 92 -5.03 5.03 -8.86
N GLY A 93 -5.23 3.95 -8.11
CA GLY A 93 -4.26 2.86 -8.01
C GLY A 93 -4.47 1.68 -8.98
N ASP A 94 -5.33 1.81 -10.02
CA ASP A 94 -5.55 0.74 -10.99
C ASP A 94 -4.39 0.67 -11.98
N CYS A 95 -3.85 -0.54 -12.21
CA CYS A 95 -2.69 -0.75 -13.07
C CYS A 95 -2.91 -1.85 -14.10
N ASP A 96 -2.29 -1.68 -15.26
CA ASP A 96 -2.09 -2.74 -16.25
C ASP A 96 -0.74 -3.43 -16.00
N GLU A 97 -0.75 -4.75 -15.85
CA GLU A 97 0.44 -5.58 -15.67
C GLU A 97 0.94 -6.12 -17.00
N TYR A 98 2.21 -5.96 -17.24
CA TYR A 98 2.91 -6.48 -18.42
C TYR A 98 3.97 -7.48 -18.01
N LYS A 99 4.13 -8.54 -18.83
CA LYS A 99 5.11 -9.61 -18.64
C LYS A 99 6.11 -9.62 -19.78
N CYS A 100 7.41 -9.64 -19.44
CA CYS A 100 8.53 -9.75 -20.38
C CYS A 100 9.43 -10.91 -19.96
N ASP A 101 9.46 -11.99 -20.71
CA ASP A 101 10.36 -13.12 -20.48
C ASP A 101 11.73 -12.85 -21.13
N PHE A 102 12.82 -13.22 -20.44
CA PHE A 102 14.21 -13.12 -20.90
C PHE A 102 14.99 -14.37 -20.42
N GLU A 103 16.23 -14.55 -20.90
CA GLU A 103 16.99 -15.78 -20.72
C GLU A 103 17.13 -16.22 -19.26
N SER A 104 17.39 -15.28 -18.34
CA SER A 104 17.60 -15.57 -16.91
C SER A 104 16.37 -15.40 -16.04
N GLY A 105 15.18 -15.11 -16.60
CA GLY A 105 13.99 -14.90 -15.79
C GLY A 105 12.85 -14.19 -16.48
N THR A 106 12.01 -13.58 -15.68
CA THR A 106 10.84 -12.82 -16.12
C THR A 106 10.81 -11.47 -15.41
N LEU A 107 10.53 -10.41 -16.14
CA LEU A 107 10.20 -9.10 -15.60
C LEU A 107 8.69 -8.90 -15.67
N TYR A 108 8.11 -8.49 -14.56
CA TYR A 108 6.77 -7.92 -14.51
C TYR A 108 6.88 -6.42 -14.23
N PHE A 109 6.11 -5.62 -14.95
CA PHE A 109 6.01 -4.19 -14.69
C PHE A 109 4.56 -3.73 -14.81
N PHE A 110 4.21 -2.74 -14.01
CA PHE A 110 2.86 -2.24 -13.85
C PHE A 110 2.82 -0.78 -14.28
N ILE A 111 1.87 -0.46 -15.13
CA ILE A 111 1.64 0.89 -15.63
C ILE A 111 0.32 1.39 -15.04
N ASP A 112 0.37 2.52 -14.36
CA ASP A 112 -0.83 3.21 -13.88
C ASP A 112 -1.77 3.54 -15.04
N ARG A 113 -3.05 3.22 -14.90
CA ARG A 113 -4.04 3.40 -15.96
C ARG A 113 -4.45 4.85 -16.18
N THR A 114 -4.26 5.69 -15.17
CA THR A 114 -4.64 7.10 -15.19
C THR A 114 -3.52 7.96 -15.79
N TYR A 115 -2.28 7.72 -15.38
CA TYR A 115 -1.13 8.56 -15.72
C TYR A 115 -0.20 7.94 -16.77
N GLY A 116 -0.27 6.62 -16.97
CA GLY A 116 0.57 5.90 -17.93
C GLY A 116 2.02 5.74 -17.49
N GLU A 117 2.31 5.86 -16.20
CA GLU A 117 3.63 5.77 -15.61
C GLU A 117 3.89 4.36 -15.06
N VAL A 118 5.18 3.93 -15.06
CA VAL A 118 5.57 2.68 -14.42
C VAL A 118 5.61 2.90 -12.91
N VAL A 119 4.66 2.30 -12.20
CA VAL A 119 4.53 2.45 -10.75
C VAL A 119 5.11 1.27 -9.96
N TYR A 120 5.32 0.16 -10.62
CA TYR A 120 5.87 -1.04 -10.00
C TYR A 120 6.56 -1.91 -11.03
N TYR A 121 7.70 -2.51 -10.65
CA TYR A 121 8.30 -3.62 -11.39
C TYR A 121 8.97 -4.61 -10.45
N TYR A 122 9.10 -5.87 -10.88
CA TYR A 122 9.94 -6.85 -10.22
C TYR A 122 10.52 -7.87 -11.22
N PHE A 123 11.76 -8.25 -10.96
CA PHE A 123 12.44 -9.32 -11.66
C PHE A 123 12.25 -10.63 -10.88
N MET A 124 11.85 -11.68 -11.57
CA MET A 124 11.87 -13.06 -11.08
C MET A 124 12.99 -13.79 -11.80
N TYR A 125 14.13 -13.95 -11.14
CA TYR A 125 15.25 -14.72 -11.67
C TYR A 125 15.03 -16.20 -11.40
N ASN A 126 15.46 -17.06 -12.38
CA ASN A 126 15.31 -18.51 -12.26
C ASN A 126 16.19 -19.08 -11.14
N ASP A 127 17.34 -18.47 -10.86
CA ASP A 127 18.37 -18.94 -9.92
C ASP A 127 18.70 -17.87 -8.88
N ALA A 128 17.69 -17.20 -8.33
CA ALA A 128 17.91 -16.22 -7.26
C ALA A 128 18.46 -16.90 -6.01
N THR A 129 19.69 -16.53 -5.61
CA THR A 129 20.39 -17.09 -4.46
C THR A 129 20.80 -16.02 -3.48
N LYS A 130 20.99 -16.41 -2.22
CA LYS A 130 21.59 -15.54 -1.22
C LYS A 130 23.02 -15.23 -1.59
N GLY A 131 23.34 -13.94 -1.69
CA GLY A 131 24.70 -13.44 -1.92
C GLY A 131 25.44 -13.06 -0.64
N GLU A 132 26.58 -12.41 -0.82
CA GLU A 132 27.47 -12.01 0.27
C GLU A 132 27.25 -10.55 0.74
N MET A 133 26.45 -9.77 0.01
CA MET A 133 26.17 -8.38 0.41
C MET A 133 25.34 -8.33 1.69
N THR A 134 25.81 -7.47 2.59
CA THR A 134 25.12 -7.28 3.88
C THR A 134 23.83 -6.46 3.71
N TYR A 135 22.93 -6.60 4.68
CA TYR A 135 21.74 -5.78 4.77
C TYR A 135 22.05 -4.26 4.64
N GLU A 136 23.06 -3.76 5.36
CA GLU A 136 23.44 -2.35 5.32
C GLU A 136 24.01 -1.91 3.96
N ALA A 137 24.81 -2.77 3.30
CA ALA A 137 25.31 -2.46 1.96
C ALA A 137 24.16 -2.33 0.95
N CYS A 138 23.20 -3.24 0.98
CA CYS A 138 22.00 -3.19 0.14
C CYS A 138 21.11 -1.99 0.48
N ARG A 139 21.01 -1.60 1.76
CA ARG A 139 20.26 -0.41 2.19
C ARG A 139 20.82 0.87 1.59
N ASN A 140 22.16 1.03 1.57
CA ASN A 140 22.80 2.20 0.96
C ASN A 140 22.46 2.32 -0.54
N ILE A 141 22.29 1.19 -1.23
CA ILE A 141 21.85 1.17 -2.63
C ILE A 141 20.37 1.62 -2.73
N ALA A 142 19.51 1.11 -1.87
CA ALA A 142 18.09 1.51 -1.84
C ALA A 142 17.93 3.00 -1.53
N ASP A 143 18.67 3.53 -0.55
CA ASP A 143 18.68 4.96 -0.19
C ASP A 143 19.18 5.84 -1.35
N SER A 144 20.16 5.37 -2.12
CA SER A 144 20.65 6.07 -3.30
C SER A 144 19.62 6.07 -4.43
N ALA A 145 18.98 4.93 -4.67
CA ALA A 145 17.94 4.81 -5.68
C ALA A 145 16.72 5.69 -5.36
N LEU A 146 16.32 5.79 -4.09
CA LEU A 146 15.26 6.70 -3.66
C LEU A 146 15.60 8.16 -3.97
N LYS A 147 16.84 8.59 -3.71
CA LYS A 147 17.31 9.94 -4.03
C LYS A 147 17.33 10.23 -5.52
N GLU A 148 17.79 9.25 -6.32
CA GLU A 148 17.87 9.36 -7.79
C GLU A 148 16.48 9.40 -8.44
N ALA A 149 15.49 8.72 -7.85
CA ALA A 149 14.12 8.71 -8.35
C ALA A 149 13.44 10.10 -8.30
N ASN A 150 14.01 11.05 -7.53
CA ASN A 150 13.54 12.44 -7.43
C ASN A 150 12.02 12.54 -7.16
N VAL A 151 11.50 11.62 -6.34
CA VAL A 151 10.09 11.61 -5.95
C VAL A 151 9.76 12.86 -5.11
N SER A 152 8.57 13.38 -5.32
CA SER A 152 8.12 14.56 -4.56
C SER A 152 7.76 14.20 -3.13
N GLY A 153 8.24 14.97 -2.16
CA GLY A 153 7.89 14.81 -0.75
C GLY A 153 9.02 14.28 0.12
N GLU A 154 8.74 14.18 1.40
CA GLU A 154 9.64 13.64 2.42
C GLU A 154 9.28 12.17 2.66
N TYR A 155 10.24 11.28 2.43
CA TYR A 155 10.11 9.85 2.68
C TYR A 155 11.03 9.42 3.81
N ILE A 156 10.48 8.67 4.76
CA ILE A 156 11.19 8.16 5.94
C ILE A 156 11.25 6.65 5.86
N HIS A 157 12.44 6.08 6.19
CA HIS A 157 12.63 4.64 6.25
C HIS A 157 11.73 4.01 7.32
N ASP A 158 11.03 2.96 6.93
CA ASP A 158 10.11 2.20 7.76
C ASP A 158 10.69 0.83 8.11
N SER A 159 11.42 0.78 9.21
CA SER A 159 12.03 -0.47 9.70
C SER A 159 11.00 -1.53 10.10
N PHE A 160 9.75 -1.13 10.32
CA PHE A 160 8.68 -2.05 10.70
C PHE A 160 8.19 -2.90 9.52
N ASN A 161 8.08 -2.30 8.33
CA ASN A 161 7.57 -2.95 7.13
C ASN A 161 8.67 -3.54 6.23
N GLU A 162 9.95 -3.31 6.54
CA GLU A 162 11.07 -3.93 5.81
C GLU A 162 11.08 -5.46 5.96
N ARG A 163 11.67 -6.16 5.02
CA ARG A 163 11.74 -7.63 5.03
C ARG A 163 13.10 -8.14 4.61
N ASP A 164 13.57 -9.14 5.35
CA ASP A 164 14.72 -9.95 4.98
C ASP A 164 14.23 -11.17 4.17
N TYR A 165 14.43 -11.11 2.88
CA TYR A 165 14.16 -12.18 1.93
C TYR A 165 15.44 -12.82 1.39
N ALA A 166 16.61 -12.58 2.02
CA ALA A 166 17.88 -13.06 1.51
C ALA A 166 17.91 -14.58 1.35
N ASP A 167 17.39 -15.33 2.33
CA ASP A 167 17.37 -16.80 2.29
C ASP A 167 16.32 -17.37 1.31
N SER A 168 15.24 -16.67 1.03
CA SER A 168 14.15 -17.18 0.19
C SER A 168 14.15 -16.64 -1.24
N PHE A 169 14.59 -15.41 -1.43
CA PHE A 169 14.54 -14.71 -2.72
C PHE A 169 15.86 -13.97 -3.06
N GLY A 170 16.90 -14.16 -2.27
CA GLY A 170 18.20 -13.52 -2.50
C GLY A 170 18.22 -12.00 -2.40
N CYS A 171 17.28 -11.38 -1.69
CA CYS A 171 17.19 -9.93 -1.61
C CYS A 171 16.73 -9.42 -0.24
N TYR A 172 17.01 -8.14 0.02
CA TYR A 172 16.46 -7.39 1.14
C TYR A 172 15.47 -6.35 0.62
N GLU A 173 14.29 -6.21 1.27
CA GLU A 173 13.28 -5.22 0.95
C GLU A 173 13.28 -4.08 1.96
N TYR A 174 13.47 -2.86 1.48
CA TYR A 174 13.42 -1.61 2.23
C TYR A 174 12.14 -0.88 1.91
N VAL A 175 11.50 -0.32 2.94
CA VAL A 175 10.24 0.41 2.81
C VAL A 175 10.44 1.84 3.28
N TYR A 176 9.89 2.79 2.53
CA TYR A 176 9.88 4.20 2.87
C TYR A 176 8.45 4.69 2.75
N TYR A 177 7.95 5.40 3.76
CA TYR A 177 6.64 6.03 3.72
C TYR A 177 6.79 7.55 3.67
N ARG A 178 5.81 8.19 3.05
CA ARG A 178 5.78 9.65 2.92
C ARG A 178 5.21 10.30 4.17
N ILE A 179 5.72 11.49 4.51
CA ILE A 179 5.16 12.38 5.52
C ILE A 179 4.45 13.55 4.82
N MET A 180 3.21 13.83 5.26
CA MET A 180 2.43 15.01 4.87
C MET A 180 1.83 15.65 6.13
N ASP A 181 2.06 16.96 6.34
CA ASP A 181 1.58 17.71 7.52
C ASP A 181 1.92 17.04 8.87
N GLY A 182 3.01 16.29 8.94
CA GLY A 182 3.45 15.56 10.13
C GLY A 182 2.83 14.17 10.28
N PHE A 183 1.93 13.75 9.39
CA PHE A 183 1.32 12.42 9.40
C PHE A 183 1.99 11.48 8.41
N ALA A 184 2.16 10.21 8.81
CA ALA A 184 2.52 9.15 7.89
C ALA A 184 1.34 8.88 6.95
N VAL A 185 1.60 8.85 5.64
CA VAL A 185 0.56 8.56 4.65
C VAL A 185 0.85 7.24 3.94
N PHE A 186 -0.21 6.60 3.44
CA PHE A 186 -0.13 5.31 2.74
C PHE A 186 0.40 5.48 1.30
N ASP A 187 1.47 6.26 1.18
CA ASP A 187 2.27 6.43 -0.03
C ASP A 187 3.66 5.86 0.29
N MET A 188 3.88 4.61 -0.10
CA MET A 188 5.06 3.84 0.27
C MET A 188 5.88 3.51 -0.96
N ILE A 189 7.18 3.75 -0.86
CA ILE A 189 8.15 3.26 -1.83
C ILE A 189 8.80 2.02 -1.24
N LYS A 190 8.81 0.93 -2.01
CA LYS A 190 9.50 -0.31 -1.64
C LYS A 190 10.58 -0.61 -2.65
N ILE A 191 11.77 -0.88 -2.16
CA ILE A 191 12.95 -1.18 -2.97
C ILE A 191 13.57 -2.48 -2.48
N SER A 192 13.58 -3.52 -3.32
CA SER A 192 14.29 -4.76 -3.01
C SER A 192 15.60 -4.81 -3.77
N VAL A 193 16.68 -5.09 -3.04
CA VAL A 193 18.06 -5.12 -3.55
C VAL A 193 18.60 -6.54 -3.43
N SER A 194 19.11 -7.08 -4.54
CA SER A 194 19.77 -8.39 -4.56
C SER A 194 20.99 -8.40 -3.66
N SER A 195 21.08 -9.39 -2.77
CA SER A 195 22.25 -9.63 -1.92
C SER A 195 23.44 -10.20 -2.69
N GLU A 196 23.23 -10.70 -3.91
CA GLU A 196 24.27 -11.25 -4.77
C GLU A 196 25.10 -10.16 -5.47
N ASN A 197 24.44 -9.18 -6.05
CA ASN A 197 25.09 -8.22 -6.95
C ASN A 197 24.66 -6.75 -6.75
N GLY A 198 23.79 -6.46 -5.79
CA GLY A 198 23.29 -5.10 -5.52
C GLY A 198 22.30 -4.57 -6.54
N GLN A 199 21.83 -5.37 -7.49
CA GLN A 199 20.81 -4.94 -8.45
C GLN A 199 19.46 -4.70 -7.75
N ILE A 200 18.75 -3.65 -8.16
CA ILE A 200 17.38 -3.45 -7.71
C ILE A 200 16.49 -4.44 -8.46
N VAL A 201 15.98 -5.44 -7.73
CA VAL A 201 15.16 -6.53 -8.28
C VAL A 201 13.66 -6.24 -8.17
N ARG A 202 13.27 -5.30 -7.31
CA ARG A 202 11.90 -4.82 -7.17
C ARG A 202 11.91 -3.34 -6.84
N TYR A 203 11.01 -2.61 -7.47
CA TYR A 203 10.75 -1.22 -7.14
C TYR A 203 9.24 -1.00 -7.16
N ILE A 204 8.68 -0.56 -6.06
CA ILE A 204 7.28 -0.19 -5.92
C ILE A 204 7.25 1.29 -5.57
N LEU A 205 6.73 2.08 -6.49
CA LEU A 205 6.24 3.41 -6.20
C LEU A 205 4.75 3.22 -5.87
N ALA A 206 4.40 3.12 -4.59
CA ALA A 206 3.01 3.12 -4.21
C ALA A 206 2.36 4.42 -4.73
N ASP A 207 1.09 4.39 -5.00
CA ASP A 207 0.33 5.44 -5.69
C ASP A 207 0.61 6.86 -5.15
N ASN A 208 1.67 7.51 -5.65
CA ASN A 208 2.06 8.86 -5.24
C ASN A 208 1.05 9.93 -5.70
N HIS A 209 0.07 9.56 -6.53
CA HIS A 209 -1.05 10.40 -6.95
C HIS A 209 -2.27 10.29 -6.03
N MET A 210 -2.26 9.38 -5.06
CA MET A 210 -3.36 9.17 -4.10
C MET A 210 -3.76 10.46 -3.38
N PHE A 211 -2.81 11.34 -3.13
CA PHE A 211 -2.99 12.57 -2.37
C PHE A 211 -3.07 13.83 -3.24
N ASP A 212 -3.16 13.69 -4.57
CA ASP A 212 -3.33 14.83 -5.47
C ASP A 212 -4.63 15.58 -5.14
N GLY A 213 -4.51 16.91 -4.99
CA GLY A 213 -5.60 17.78 -4.58
C GLY A 213 -5.94 17.78 -3.09
N ILE A 214 -5.20 17.01 -2.27
CA ILE A 214 -5.26 17.15 -0.81
C ILE A 214 -4.25 18.20 -0.39
N GLU A 215 -4.72 19.40 -0.04
CA GLU A 215 -3.87 20.50 0.37
C GLU A 215 -3.36 20.35 1.80
N ARG A 216 -4.14 19.70 2.66
CA ARG A 216 -3.82 19.54 4.09
C ARG A 216 -4.45 18.28 4.68
N ILE A 217 -3.68 17.59 5.53
CA ILE A 217 -4.15 16.49 6.37
C ILE A 217 -4.28 17.01 7.80
N SER A 218 -5.48 16.85 8.39
CA SER A 218 -5.73 17.18 9.80
C SER A 218 -6.86 16.29 10.32
N TYR A 219 -6.55 15.42 11.28
CA TYR A 219 -7.53 14.54 11.93
C TYR A 219 -7.22 14.39 13.42
N ASP A 220 -8.22 14.00 14.23
CA ASP A 220 -8.02 13.70 15.65
C ASP A 220 -7.37 12.33 15.82
N GLU A 221 -6.03 12.32 15.87
CA GLU A 221 -5.23 11.12 16.04
C GLU A 221 -5.57 10.38 17.35
N ALA A 222 -5.83 11.12 18.43
CA ALA A 222 -6.12 10.53 19.75
C ALA A 222 -7.46 9.79 19.74
N SER A 223 -8.49 10.39 19.15
CA SER A 223 -9.81 9.76 19.01
C SER A 223 -9.76 8.56 18.06
N CYS A 224 -9.04 8.65 16.94
CA CYS A 224 -8.82 7.53 16.02
C CYS A 224 -8.12 6.36 16.71
N LYS A 225 -7.01 6.63 17.40
CA LYS A 225 -6.26 5.61 18.15
C LYS A 225 -7.11 4.95 19.22
N LYS A 226 -7.87 5.74 20.00
CA LYS A 226 -8.78 5.18 21.00
C LYS A 226 -9.83 4.27 20.38
N ALA A 227 -10.43 4.64 19.26
CA ALA A 227 -11.42 3.81 18.58
C ALA A 227 -10.82 2.48 18.11
N VAL A 228 -9.56 2.49 17.65
CA VAL A 228 -8.81 1.28 17.27
C VAL A 228 -8.47 0.42 18.50
N GLU A 229 -8.06 1.04 19.61
CA GLU A 229 -7.79 0.34 20.89
C GLU A 229 -9.05 -0.38 21.39
N ASP A 230 -10.21 0.30 21.37
CA ASP A 230 -11.48 -0.28 21.79
C ASP A 230 -11.87 -1.49 20.89
N TYR A 231 -11.69 -1.37 19.56
CA TYR A 231 -11.92 -2.47 18.61
C TYR A 231 -10.94 -3.65 18.83
N ALA A 232 -9.65 -3.36 18.98
CA ALA A 232 -8.62 -4.37 19.14
C ALA A 232 -8.77 -5.13 20.46
N ALA A 233 -9.19 -4.46 21.53
CA ALA A 233 -9.49 -5.10 22.81
C ALA A 233 -10.67 -6.09 22.69
N ASP A 234 -11.79 -5.67 22.08
CA ASP A 234 -12.94 -6.56 21.85
C ASP A 234 -12.57 -7.76 20.95
N TYR A 235 -11.72 -7.52 19.94
CA TYR A 235 -11.22 -8.57 19.06
C TYR A 235 -10.28 -9.55 19.81
N ALA A 236 -9.38 -9.05 20.66
CA ALA A 236 -8.50 -9.86 21.49
C ALA A 236 -9.29 -10.70 22.50
N ASP A 237 -10.34 -10.16 23.09
CA ASP A 237 -11.25 -10.88 24.00
C ASP A 237 -11.94 -12.06 23.29
N LYS A 238 -12.42 -11.85 22.06
CA LYS A 238 -13.00 -12.93 21.23
C LYS A 238 -11.98 -14.02 20.92
N LEU A 239 -10.72 -13.64 20.66
CA LEU A 239 -9.64 -14.59 20.41
C LEU A 239 -9.17 -15.32 21.67
N SER A 240 -9.38 -14.74 22.85
CA SER A 240 -9.03 -15.34 24.14
C SER A 240 -10.01 -16.43 24.59
N ALA A 241 -11.08 -16.67 23.82
CA ALA A 241 -12.01 -17.75 24.10
C ALA A 241 -11.31 -19.12 24.16
N ASN A 242 -11.87 -20.07 24.91
CA ASN A 242 -11.35 -21.44 25.06
C ASN A 242 -10.01 -21.57 25.82
N GLY A 243 -9.73 -20.68 26.77
CA GLY A 243 -8.56 -20.77 27.66
C GLY A 243 -7.25 -20.30 27.04
N LYS A 244 -7.31 -19.66 25.86
CA LYS A 244 -6.19 -18.94 25.28
C LYS A 244 -6.10 -17.52 25.84
N LYS A 245 -4.91 -16.95 25.80
CA LYS A 245 -4.66 -15.53 26.06
C LYS A 245 -4.41 -14.84 24.74
N CYS A 246 -4.71 -13.56 24.67
CA CYS A 246 -4.42 -12.75 23.49
C CYS A 246 -3.93 -11.36 23.93
N GLU A 247 -2.76 -10.97 23.47
CA GLU A 247 -2.21 -9.62 23.61
C GLU A 247 -2.18 -8.96 22.24
N TYR A 248 -2.29 -7.63 22.18
CA TYR A 248 -2.21 -6.91 20.92
C TYR A 248 -1.30 -5.68 21.02
N GLU A 249 -0.84 -5.23 19.87
CA GLU A 249 -0.06 -4.01 19.68
C GLU A 249 -0.52 -3.29 18.43
N ILE A 250 -0.72 -1.98 18.52
CA ILE A 250 -0.93 -1.10 17.37
C ILE A 250 0.46 -0.66 16.90
N ALA A 251 0.87 -1.20 15.76
CA ALA A 251 2.26 -1.09 15.33
C ALA A 251 2.52 0.09 14.39
N ALA A 252 1.55 0.45 13.54
CA ALA A 252 1.69 1.54 12.58
C ALA A 252 0.32 2.11 12.21
N ALA A 253 0.31 3.37 11.76
CA ALA A 253 -0.87 4.07 11.27
C ALA A 253 -0.50 4.92 10.05
N TYR A 254 -1.33 4.87 8.99
CA TYR A 254 -1.11 5.62 7.76
C TYR A 254 -2.41 6.23 7.28
N PHE A 255 -2.42 7.53 7.05
CA PHE A 255 -3.54 8.19 6.39
C PHE A 255 -3.66 7.71 4.94
N ALA A 256 -4.86 7.43 4.48
CA ALA A 256 -5.11 6.91 3.15
C ALA A 256 -6.37 7.52 2.54
N ARG A 257 -6.45 7.49 1.20
CA ARG A 257 -7.62 7.89 0.43
C ARG A 257 -8.10 6.71 -0.40
N LEU A 258 -9.38 6.38 -0.27
CA LEU A 258 -10.00 5.30 -1.02
C LEU A 258 -10.49 5.77 -2.40
N LYS A 259 -10.82 4.82 -3.26
CA LYS A 259 -11.23 5.03 -4.65
C LYS A 259 -12.50 5.89 -4.79
N ASP A 260 -13.41 5.83 -3.82
CA ASP A 260 -14.61 6.66 -3.76
C ASP A 260 -14.34 8.11 -3.28
N GLY A 261 -13.08 8.41 -2.94
CA GLY A 261 -12.63 9.70 -2.44
C GLY A 261 -12.72 9.85 -0.93
N SER A 262 -13.27 8.87 -0.21
CA SER A 262 -13.27 8.89 1.26
C SER A 262 -11.84 8.80 1.80
N CYS A 263 -11.61 9.48 2.92
CA CYS A 263 -10.34 9.48 3.62
C CYS A 263 -10.45 8.70 4.93
N GLY A 264 -9.33 8.16 5.38
CA GLY A 264 -9.26 7.43 6.64
C GLY A 264 -7.85 7.09 7.05
N VAL A 265 -7.72 6.38 8.16
CA VAL A 265 -6.44 5.94 8.69
C VAL A 265 -6.39 4.42 8.75
N ILE A 266 -5.39 3.84 8.10
CA ILE A 266 -5.11 2.40 8.15
C ILE A 266 -4.25 2.14 9.38
N TYR A 267 -4.72 1.30 10.28
CA TYR A 267 -3.97 0.83 11.43
C TYR A 267 -3.56 -0.63 11.27
N TYR A 268 -2.30 -0.93 11.52
CA TYR A 268 -1.78 -2.29 11.60
C TYR A 268 -1.80 -2.74 13.05
N VAL A 269 -2.57 -3.80 13.33
CA VAL A 269 -2.71 -4.36 14.67
C VAL A 269 -2.21 -5.80 14.66
N TYR A 270 -1.27 -6.09 15.54
CA TYR A 270 -0.64 -7.40 15.68
C TYR A 270 -1.10 -8.06 16.97
N PHE A 271 -1.30 -9.37 16.92
CA PHE A 271 -1.77 -10.15 18.04
C PHE A 271 -0.80 -11.30 18.37
N LYS A 272 -0.68 -11.57 19.66
CA LYS A 272 -0.04 -12.77 20.21
C LYS A 272 -1.10 -13.61 20.88
N GLN A 273 -1.54 -14.69 20.22
CA GLN A 273 -2.46 -15.65 20.80
C GLN A 273 -1.70 -16.88 21.30
N TYR A 274 -1.87 -17.27 22.56
CA TYR A 274 -1.14 -18.36 23.17
C TYR A 274 -1.94 -19.07 24.28
N ALA A 275 -1.55 -20.33 24.58
CA ALA A 275 -2.19 -21.21 25.57
C ALA A 275 -1.19 -21.63 26.66
N GLY A 276 -0.55 -20.74 27.30
CA GLY A 276 0.50 -21.04 28.29
C GLY A 276 0.71 -19.93 29.30
N ALA A 277 1.76 -20.04 30.08
CA ALA A 277 2.13 -19.02 31.06
C ALA A 277 2.83 -17.82 30.40
N GLU A 278 3.53 -18.05 29.28
CA GLU A 278 4.36 -17.05 28.61
C GLU A 278 3.85 -16.80 27.19
N ALA A 279 3.83 -15.53 26.79
CA ALA A 279 3.54 -15.13 25.40
C ALA A 279 4.68 -15.54 24.47
N PRO A 280 4.40 -15.87 23.19
CA PRO A 280 5.43 -16.10 22.20
C PRO A 280 6.21 -14.81 21.91
N ASP A 281 7.48 -14.96 21.52
CA ASP A 281 8.31 -13.80 21.16
C ASP A 281 7.79 -13.05 19.94
N ARG A 282 7.07 -13.76 19.04
CA ARG A 282 6.57 -13.23 17.78
C ARG A 282 5.04 -13.16 17.76
N TYR A 283 4.54 -12.16 17.05
CA TYR A 283 3.13 -12.08 16.72
C TYR A 283 2.77 -13.22 15.75
N ASN A 284 1.60 -13.82 15.94
CA ASN A 284 1.12 -14.93 15.12
C ASN A 284 -0.14 -14.58 14.33
N MET A 285 -0.61 -13.35 14.44
CA MET A 285 -1.74 -12.85 13.66
C MET A 285 -1.61 -11.33 13.46
N ALA A 286 -2.11 -10.83 12.35
CA ALA A 286 -2.20 -9.41 12.06
C ALA A 286 -3.54 -9.10 11.40
N ILE A 287 -4.08 -7.93 11.71
CA ILE A 287 -5.23 -7.36 11.00
C ILE A 287 -4.92 -5.93 10.60
N LYS A 288 -5.63 -5.43 9.59
CA LYS A 288 -5.67 -4.01 9.26
C LYS A 288 -7.06 -3.47 9.57
N LEU A 289 -7.08 -2.42 10.37
CA LEU A 289 -8.30 -1.67 10.66
C LEU A 289 -8.28 -0.37 9.86
N PHE A 290 -9.41 0.00 9.28
CA PHE A 290 -9.58 1.29 8.64
C PHE A 290 -10.52 2.15 9.49
N VAL A 291 -10.03 3.30 9.93
CA VAL A 291 -10.84 4.32 10.59
C VAL A 291 -11.29 5.30 9.52
N GLU A 292 -12.55 5.21 9.12
CA GLU A 292 -13.16 6.19 8.19
C GLU A 292 -13.30 7.53 8.91
N LEU A 293 -12.95 8.61 8.22
CA LEU A 293 -13.01 9.99 8.75
C LEU A 293 -14.14 10.78 8.10
N GLU A 294 -14.72 11.75 8.86
CA GLU A 294 -15.74 12.68 8.38
C GLU A 294 -15.47 14.14 8.76
#